data_a8b30fb031b429b6bd50e9566dfcb923
#
_entry.id   a8b30fb031b429b6bd50e9566dfcb923
#
_cell.length_a   1.000
_cell.length_b   1.000
_cell.length_c   1.000
_cell.angle_alpha   90.00
_cell.angle_beta   90.00
_cell.angle_gamma   90.00
#
_symmetry.space_group_name_H-M   'P 1'
#
loop_
_entity.id
_entity.type
_entity.pdbx_description
1 polymer ?
#
loop_
_entity_poly.entity_id
_entity_poly.type
_entity_poly.pdbx_seq_one_letter_code
_entity_poly.pdbx_strand_id
1 'polypeptide(L)'
;MSESTYTLYRRGMELLEDGSFEEAAEPLAEAARRAPEKSSVREALGRAYFRSHRFEQAATEFEAVVETHPVNDYAHFCLGRALSLTGQVKRARHHLALASNLRPERRDYRIYREKLAAQG
;
A
#
# COMPACT_ATOMS: atom_id res chain seq x y z
N MET A 1 30.76 2.07 -1.41
CA MET A 1 29.93 1.05 -2.07
C MET A 1 28.47 1.24 -1.73
N SER A 2 27.61 1.13 -2.71
CA SER A 2 26.19 1.26 -2.46
C SER A 2 25.64 -0.03 -1.86
N GLU A 3 24.64 0.11 -1.00
CA GLU A 3 23.95 -1.04 -0.43
C GLU A 3 23.20 -1.80 -1.52
N SER A 4 23.07 -3.13 -1.35
CA SER A 4 22.27 -3.93 -2.28
C SER A 4 20.78 -3.61 -2.13
N THR A 5 20.02 -3.96 -3.16
CA THR A 5 18.56 -3.82 -3.11
C THR A 5 17.98 -4.57 -1.91
N TYR A 6 18.48 -5.78 -1.65
CA TYR A 6 18.03 -6.58 -0.52
C TYR A 6 18.31 -5.88 0.81
N THR A 7 19.52 -5.32 0.97
CA THR A 7 19.89 -4.62 2.20
C THR A 7 19.01 -3.39 2.42
N LEU A 8 18.74 -2.62 1.35
CA LEU A 8 17.85 -1.47 1.42
C LEU A 8 16.43 -1.88 1.84
N TYR A 9 15.91 -2.95 1.24
CA TYR A 9 14.59 -3.46 1.57
C TYR A 9 14.53 -3.89 3.05
N ARG A 10 15.52 -4.64 3.49
CA ARG A 10 15.56 -5.13 4.86
C ARG A 10 15.65 -3.99 5.86
N ARG A 11 16.46 -2.98 5.58
CA ARG A 11 16.57 -1.79 6.44
C ARG A 11 15.24 -1.05 6.51
N GLY A 12 14.57 -0.91 5.38
CA GLY A 12 13.25 -0.29 5.33
C GLY A 12 12.22 -1.06 6.15
N MET A 13 12.24 -2.40 6.06
CA MET A 13 11.31 -3.23 6.82
C MET A 13 11.57 -3.11 8.33
N GLU A 14 12.82 -3.07 8.73
CA GLU A 14 13.17 -2.88 10.15
C GLU A 14 12.65 -1.54 10.67
N LEU A 15 12.79 -0.48 9.87
CA LEU A 15 12.28 0.83 10.23
C LEU A 15 10.75 0.85 10.32
N LEU A 16 10.07 0.12 9.42
CA LEU A 16 8.61 -0.03 9.51
C LEU A 16 8.20 -0.70 10.81
N GLU A 17 8.89 -1.77 11.18
CA GLU A 17 8.60 -2.50 12.41
C GLU A 17 8.82 -1.63 13.65
N ASP A 18 9.81 -0.76 13.60
CA ASP A 18 10.11 0.18 14.68
C ASP A 18 9.15 1.37 14.74
N GLY A 19 8.28 1.51 13.76
CA GLY A 19 7.39 2.66 13.68
C GLY A 19 8.03 3.92 13.11
N SER A 20 9.23 3.82 12.55
CA SER A 20 9.95 4.93 11.93
C SER A 20 9.55 5.04 10.46
N PHE A 21 8.29 5.40 10.23
CA PHE A 21 7.67 5.31 8.89
C PHE A 21 8.29 6.27 7.88
N GLU A 22 8.58 7.49 8.26
CA GLU A 22 9.19 8.46 7.34
C GLU A 22 10.60 8.04 6.94
N GLU A 23 11.38 7.55 7.91
CA GLU A 23 12.72 7.08 7.63
C GLU A 23 12.72 5.81 6.78
N ALA A 24 11.70 4.96 6.97
CA ALA A 24 11.56 3.73 6.19
C ALA A 24 11.36 4.01 4.70
N ALA A 25 10.68 5.10 4.36
CA ALA A 25 10.38 5.43 2.97
C ALA A 25 11.66 5.64 2.14
N GLU A 26 12.71 6.17 2.73
CA GLU A 26 13.93 6.48 2.00
C GLU A 26 14.63 5.24 1.41
N PRO A 27 15.01 4.23 2.21
CA PRO A 27 15.63 3.03 1.65
C PRO A 27 14.65 2.23 0.78
N LEU A 28 13.37 2.23 1.11
CA LEU A 28 12.38 1.51 0.30
C LEU A 28 12.17 2.16 -1.07
N ALA A 29 12.20 3.49 -1.15
CA ALA A 29 12.10 4.19 -2.43
C ALA A 29 13.29 3.87 -3.31
N GLU A 30 14.50 3.82 -2.74
CA GLU A 30 15.69 3.45 -3.50
C GLU A 30 15.61 2.01 -3.99
N ALA A 31 15.16 1.09 -3.13
CA ALA A 31 14.98 -0.30 -3.52
C ALA A 31 13.96 -0.42 -4.66
N ALA A 32 12.87 0.34 -4.61
CA ALA A 32 11.85 0.32 -5.66
C ALA A 32 12.37 0.86 -6.99
N ARG A 33 13.24 1.86 -6.96
CA ARG A 33 13.87 2.38 -8.19
C ARG A 33 14.77 1.34 -8.83
N ARG A 34 15.47 0.56 -8.03
CA ARG A 34 16.39 -0.48 -8.53
C ARG A 34 15.68 -1.72 -9.02
N ALA A 35 14.55 -2.05 -8.39
CA ALA A 35 13.78 -3.26 -8.70
C ALA A 35 12.29 -2.93 -8.77
N PRO A 36 11.88 -2.15 -9.79
CA PRO A 36 10.49 -1.69 -9.88
C PRO A 36 9.46 -2.81 -10.06
N GLU A 37 9.90 -3.98 -10.50
CA GLU A 37 9.04 -5.15 -10.71
C GLU A 37 8.74 -5.91 -9.41
N LYS A 38 9.45 -5.61 -8.32
CA LYS A 38 9.25 -6.34 -7.06
C LYS A 38 8.10 -5.75 -6.27
N SER A 39 6.96 -6.43 -6.30
CA SER A 39 5.74 -5.98 -5.62
C SER A 39 5.90 -5.89 -4.11
N SER A 40 6.71 -6.77 -3.51
CA SER A 40 6.95 -6.73 -2.07
C SER A 40 7.59 -5.42 -1.63
N VAL A 41 8.50 -4.89 -2.45
CA VAL A 41 9.17 -3.61 -2.17
C VAL A 41 8.16 -2.46 -2.30
N ARG A 42 7.36 -2.48 -3.36
CA ARG A 42 6.35 -1.43 -3.57
C ARG A 42 5.29 -1.45 -2.47
N GLU A 43 4.87 -2.63 -2.02
CA GLU A 43 3.94 -2.74 -0.89
C GLU A 43 4.52 -2.14 0.38
N ALA A 44 5.78 -2.46 0.67
CA ALA A 44 6.45 -1.92 1.85
C ALA A 44 6.57 -0.40 1.77
N LEU A 45 6.94 0.12 0.60
CA LEU A 45 7.03 1.56 0.36
C LEU A 45 5.65 2.22 0.52
N GLY A 46 4.62 1.61 -0.06
CA GLY A 46 3.26 2.10 0.09
C GLY A 46 2.83 2.18 1.55
N ARG A 47 3.17 1.16 2.34
CA ARG A 47 2.88 1.15 3.77
C ARG A 47 3.61 2.28 4.50
N ALA A 48 4.87 2.51 4.16
CA ALA A 48 5.65 3.60 4.77
C ALA A 48 5.02 4.96 4.46
N TYR A 49 4.64 5.16 3.21
CA TYR A 49 3.96 6.40 2.81
C TYR A 49 2.62 6.55 3.53
N PHE A 50 1.83 5.49 3.58
CA PHE A 50 0.52 5.53 4.22
C PHE A 50 0.65 5.90 5.71
N ARG A 51 1.55 5.25 6.41
CA ARG A 51 1.74 5.46 7.85
C ARG A 51 2.37 6.82 8.14
N SER A 52 3.02 7.44 7.18
CA SER A 52 3.54 8.82 7.31
C SER A 52 2.59 9.86 6.69
N HIS A 53 1.36 9.47 6.41
CA HIS A 53 0.29 10.33 5.90
C HIS A 53 0.56 10.90 4.50
N ARG A 54 1.34 10.20 3.71
CA ARG A 54 1.58 10.52 2.29
C ARG A 54 0.68 9.66 1.43
N PHE A 55 -0.62 9.94 1.50
CA PHE A 55 -1.65 9.06 0.93
C PHE A 55 -1.63 8.98 -0.60
N GLU A 56 -1.33 10.08 -1.28
CA GLU A 56 -1.24 10.06 -2.74
C GLU A 56 -0.08 9.20 -3.22
N GLN A 57 1.07 9.33 -2.56
CA GLN A 57 2.24 8.51 -2.87
C GLN A 57 1.98 7.04 -2.55
N ALA A 58 1.30 6.76 -1.43
CA ALA A 58 0.91 5.40 -1.07
C ALA A 58 0.01 4.80 -2.16
N ALA A 59 -0.98 5.55 -2.62
CA ALA A 59 -1.89 5.09 -3.68
C ALA A 59 -1.12 4.74 -4.95
N THR A 60 -0.13 5.54 -5.32
CA THR A 60 0.69 5.28 -6.50
C THR A 60 1.41 3.94 -6.40
N GLU A 61 1.98 3.62 -5.24
CA GLU A 61 2.69 2.36 -5.06
C GLU A 61 1.74 1.16 -5.08
N PHE A 62 0.60 1.25 -4.38
CA PHE A 62 -0.36 0.16 -4.38
C PHE A 62 -1.04 -0.01 -5.74
N GLU A 63 -1.26 1.07 -6.48
CA GLU A 63 -1.75 1.00 -7.86
C GLU A 63 -0.83 0.16 -8.73
N ALA A 64 0.47 0.39 -8.62
CA ALA A 64 1.45 -0.40 -9.37
C ALA A 64 1.38 -1.88 -9.01
N VAL A 65 1.14 -2.20 -7.73
CA VAL A 65 1.01 -3.59 -7.30
C VAL A 65 -0.24 -4.24 -7.91
N VAL A 66 -1.40 -3.58 -7.85
CA VAL A 66 -2.64 -4.19 -8.37
C VAL A 66 -2.64 -4.32 -9.88
N GLU A 67 -1.89 -3.48 -10.61
CA GLU A 67 -1.74 -3.59 -12.06
C GLU A 67 -1.06 -4.90 -12.45
N THR A 68 -0.07 -5.32 -11.68
CA THR A 68 0.69 -6.55 -11.98
C THR A 68 0.19 -7.76 -11.21
N HIS A 69 -0.52 -7.54 -10.09
CA HIS A 69 -1.04 -8.61 -9.24
C HIS A 69 -2.50 -8.30 -8.88
N PRO A 70 -3.41 -8.43 -9.85
CA PRO A 70 -4.81 -8.00 -9.66
C PRO A 70 -5.60 -8.80 -8.62
N VAL A 71 -5.08 -9.94 -8.16
CA VAL A 71 -5.73 -10.72 -7.10
C VAL A 71 -5.09 -10.52 -5.73
N ASN A 72 -4.22 -9.53 -5.60
CA ASN A 72 -3.62 -9.20 -4.31
C ASN A 72 -4.63 -8.39 -3.49
N ASP A 73 -5.34 -9.07 -2.60
CA ASP A 73 -6.40 -8.46 -1.79
C ASP A 73 -5.88 -7.35 -0.89
N TYR A 74 -4.73 -7.54 -0.28
CA TYR A 74 -4.15 -6.54 0.62
C TYR A 74 -3.82 -5.25 -0.14
N ALA A 75 -3.26 -5.36 -1.34
CA ALA A 75 -2.95 -4.18 -2.14
C ALA A 75 -4.21 -3.41 -2.55
N HIS A 76 -5.28 -4.12 -2.92
CA HIS A 76 -6.57 -3.46 -3.19
C HIS A 76 -7.11 -2.77 -1.95
N PHE A 77 -7.00 -3.39 -0.80
CA PHE A 77 -7.47 -2.81 0.45
C PHE A 77 -6.69 -1.52 0.78
N CYS A 78 -5.38 -1.58 0.71
CA CYS A 78 -4.53 -0.43 1.00
C CYS A 78 -4.75 0.70 -0.01
N LEU A 79 -4.88 0.34 -1.28
CA LEU A 79 -5.18 1.32 -2.33
C LEU A 79 -6.52 2.00 -2.06
N GLY A 80 -7.53 1.21 -1.74
CA GLY A 80 -8.86 1.75 -1.42
C GLY A 80 -8.82 2.71 -0.25
N ARG A 81 -8.08 2.38 0.80
CA ARG A 81 -7.95 3.26 1.95
C ARG A 81 -7.23 4.57 1.60
N ALA A 82 -6.15 4.47 0.85
CA ALA A 82 -5.39 5.66 0.43
C ALA A 82 -6.24 6.57 -0.46
N LEU A 83 -6.96 5.98 -1.40
CA LEU A 83 -7.86 6.73 -2.28
C LEU A 83 -8.99 7.42 -1.51
N SER A 84 -9.52 6.74 -0.51
CA SER A 84 -10.55 7.33 0.36
C SER A 84 -10.03 8.57 1.08
N LEU A 85 -8.79 8.51 1.56
CA LEU A 85 -8.18 9.61 2.31
C LEU A 85 -7.74 10.76 1.41
N THR A 86 -7.67 10.55 0.09
CA THR A 86 -7.40 11.61 -0.87
C THR A 86 -8.67 12.10 -1.57
N GLY A 87 -9.84 11.65 -1.13
CA GLY A 87 -11.11 12.11 -1.67
C GLY A 87 -11.58 11.44 -2.95
N GLN A 88 -10.89 10.41 -3.42
CA GLN A 88 -11.26 9.67 -4.63
C GLN A 88 -12.23 8.54 -4.27
N VAL A 89 -13.43 8.90 -3.86
CA VAL A 89 -14.40 8.01 -3.25
C VAL A 89 -14.85 6.88 -4.19
N LYS A 90 -15.11 7.18 -5.46
CA LYS A 90 -15.56 6.15 -6.40
C LYS A 90 -14.51 5.07 -6.62
N ARG A 91 -13.27 5.48 -6.83
CA ARG A 91 -12.18 4.54 -7.00
C ARG A 91 -11.92 3.74 -5.72
N ALA A 92 -12.02 4.41 -4.57
CA ALA A 92 -11.86 3.76 -3.29
C ALA A 92 -12.89 2.65 -3.08
N ARG A 93 -14.15 2.93 -3.40
CA ARG A 93 -15.23 1.92 -3.30
C ARG A 93 -14.93 0.70 -4.16
N HIS A 94 -14.46 0.93 -5.37
CA HIS A 94 -14.14 -0.15 -6.30
C HIS A 94 -13.08 -1.09 -5.69
N HIS A 95 -11.99 -0.52 -5.20
CA HIS A 95 -10.89 -1.33 -4.65
C HIS A 95 -11.24 -1.99 -3.33
N LEU A 96 -11.99 -1.32 -2.45
CA LEU A 96 -12.45 -1.94 -1.21
C LEU A 96 -13.42 -3.09 -1.47
N ALA A 97 -14.28 -2.95 -2.49
CA ALA A 97 -15.17 -4.03 -2.90
C ALA A 97 -14.37 -5.22 -3.44
N LEU A 98 -13.35 -4.97 -4.26
CA LEU A 98 -12.50 -6.04 -4.77
C LEU A 98 -11.78 -6.77 -3.63
N ALA A 99 -11.22 -6.05 -2.68
CA ALA A 99 -10.55 -6.67 -1.53
C ALA A 99 -11.51 -7.57 -0.75
N SER A 100 -12.71 -7.07 -0.46
CA SER A 100 -13.73 -7.80 0.27
C SER A 100 -14.20 -9.04 -0.50
N ASN A 101 -14.34 -8.93 -1.82
CA ASN A 101 -14.76 -10.06 -2.65
C ASN A 101 -13.67 -11.13 -2.77
N LEU A 102 -12.40 -10.71 -2.81
CA LEU A 102 -11.27 -11.63 -2.86
C LEU A 102 -11.07 -12.39 -1.55
N ARG A 103 -11.35 -11.72 -0.44
CA ARG A 103 -11.20 -12.32 0.91
C ARG A 103 -12.41 -11.98 1.76
N PRO A 104 -13.57 -12.65 1.49
CA PRO A 104 -14.81 -12.33 2.20
C PRO A 104 -14.76 -12.62 3.70
N GLU A 105 -13.83 -13.47 4.13
CA GLU A 105 -13.65 -13.77 5.55
C GLU A 105 -12.94 -12.63 6.32
N ARG A 106 -12.32 -11.69 5.61
CA ARG A 106 -11.61 -10.57 6.25
C ARG A 106 -12.62 -9.53 6.70
N ARG A 107 -12.81 -9.50 8.02
CA ARG A 107 -13.76 -8.57 8.64
C ARG A 107 -13.35 -7.11 8.47
N ASP A 108 -12.06 -6.82 8.55
CA ASP A 108 -11.55 -5.46 8.41
C ASP A 108 -11.84 -4.89 7.00
N TYR A 109 -11.70 -5.70 5.96
CA TYR A 109 -12.02 -5.28 4.59
C TYR A 109 -13.49 -4.89 4.48
N ARG A 110 -14.36 -5.72 5.04
CA ARG A 110 -15.81 -5.50 5.00
C ARG A 110 -16.19 -4.24 5.76
N ILE A 111 -15.57 -4.00 6.92
CA ILE A 111 -15.85 -2.82 7.73
C ILE A 111 -15.52 -1.55 6.97
N TYR A 112 -14.36 -1.47 6.35
CA TYR A 112 -13.98 -0.28 5.59
C TYR A 112 -14.85 -0.07 4.36
N ARG A 113 -15.21 -1.14 3.68
CA ARG A 113 -16.12 -1.08 2.55
C ARG A 113 -17.48 -0.49 2.97
N GLU A 114 -18.02 -0.97 4.07
CA GLU A 114 -19.31 -0.51 4.58
C GLU A 114 -19.27 0.95 5.04
N LYS A 115 -18.20 1.34 5.72
CA LYS A 115 -18.03 2.73 6.16
C LYS A 115 -18.04 3.69 4.99
N LEU A 116 -17.36 3.34 3.92
CA LEU A 116 -17.30 4.20 2.74
C LEU A 116 -18.63 4.24 2.02
N ALA A 117 -19.34 3.11 1.94
CA ALA A 117 -20.68 3.07 1.34
C ALA A 117 -21.66 3.98 2.09
N ALA A 118 -21.54 4.05 3.41
CA ALA A 118 -22.40 4.89 4.24
C ALA A 118 -22.16 6.38 4.04
N GLN A 119 -20.99 6.77 3.57
CA GLN A 119 -20.65 8.16 3.32
C GLN A 119 -21.20 8.67 1.98
N GLY A 120 -21.53 7.76 1.11
CA GLY A 120 -21.94 8.10 -0.24
C GLY A 120 -23.37 8.22 -0.45
#